data_0297afacc68bed76ab07df9b298cb827
#
_entry.id   0297afacc68bed76ab07df9b298cb827
#
_cell.length_a   1.000
_cell.length_b   1.000
_cell.length_c   1.000
_cell.angle_alpha   90.00
_cell.angle_beta   90.00
_cell.angle_gamma   90.00
#
_symmetry.space_group_name_H-M   'P 1'
#
loop_
_entity.id
_entity.type
_entity.pdbx_description
1 polymer ?
#
loop_
_entity_poly.entity_id
_entity_poly.type
_entity_poly.pdbx_seq_one_letter_code
_entity_poly.pdbx_strand_id
1 'polypeptide(L)'
;MRLKTNAAAVVALLGTLQTSIACAAEHEVSILDYKYSPAVVEIRAGDTVIWVNHEKRTSHSVLFEASGEESERFFPGEKWSRTFPQAGRFEYRCGPHPEMKGAVVVGE
;
A
#
# COMPACT_ATOMS: atom_id res chain seq x y z
N MET A 1 27.79 -36.46 52.59
CA MET A 1 26.75 -35.44 52.47
C MET A 1 26.76 -34.88 51.10
N ARG A 2 25.76 -35.21 50.34
CA ARG A 2 25.66 -34.74 48.97
C ARG A 2 24.82 -33.48 48.95
N LEU A 3 25.45 -32.40 48.62
CA LEU A 3 24.78 -31.22 48.18
C LEU A 3 24.26 -31.49 46.79
N LYS A 4 23.00 -31.82 46.74
CA LYS A 4 22.31 -31.76 45.47
C LYS A 4 22.12 -30.29 45.14
N THR A 5 23.06 -29.79 44.44
CA THR A 5 22.75 -28.59 43.69
C THR A 5 21.74 -28.97 42.61
N ASN A 6 20.50 -28.81 42.90
CA ASN A 6 19.55 -28.68 41.86
C ASN A 6 19.95 -27.40 41.10
N ALA A 7 20.73 -27.63 40.08
CA ALA A 7 20.77 -26.66 39.05
C ALA A 7 19.34 -26.64 38.48
N ALA A 8 18.48 -25.88 39.07
CA ALA A 8 17.30 -25.50 38.40
C ALA A 8 17.81 -24.90 37.11
N ALA A 9 17.69 -25.65 36.04
CA ALA A 9 17.77 -25.07 34.75
C ALA A 9 16.69 -23.99 34.76
N VAL A 10 17.10 -22.79 35.02
CA VAL A 10 16.32 -21.66 34.69
C VAL A 10 16.27 -21.71 33.17
N VAL A 11 15.33 -22.47 32.67
CA VAL A 11 14.89 -22.23 31.33
C VAL A 11 14.33 -20.84 31.39
N ALA A 12 15.19 -19.86 31.20
CA ALA A 12 14.76 -18.57 30.83
C ALA A 12 13.98 -18.82 29.54
N LEU A 13 12.69 -18.95 29.66
CA LEU A 13 11.80 -18.66 28.59
C LEU A 13 12.05 -17.22 28.24
N LEU A 14 13.12 -17.02 27.51
CA LEU A 14 13.25 -15.90 26.64
C LEU A 14 12.10 -16.07 25.68
N GLY A 15 10.95 -15.55 26.08
CA GLY A 15 9.89 -15.34 25.14
C GLY A 15 10.55 -14.60 24.01
N THR A 16 10.83 -15.29 22.92
CA THR A 16 11.13 -14.65 21.68
C THR A 16 9.91 -13.78 21.41
N LEU A 17 10.03 -12.52 21.75
CA LEU A 17 9.17 -11.51 21.21
C LEU A 17 9.37 -11.59 19.71
N GLN A 18 8.55 -12.42 19.09
CA GLN A 18 8.36 -12.33 17.67
C GLN A 18 7.58 -11.05 17.45
N THR A 19 8.29 -9.94 17.42
CA THR A 19 7.78 -8.79 16.73
C THR A 19 7.68 -9.21 15.28
N SER A 20 6.49 -9.65 14.88
CA SER A 20 6.19 -9.76 13.48
C SER A 20 6.24 -8.34 12.93
N ILE A 21 7.38 -7.99 12.38
CA ILE A 21 7.50 -6.78 11.58
C ILE A 21 6.64 -7.05 10.37
N ALA A 22 5.43 -6.47 10.37
CA ALA A 22 4.62 -6.46 9.18
C ALA A 22 5.37 -5.65 8.15
N CYS A 23 6.00 -6.32 7.18
CA CYS A 23 6.62 -5.66 6.06
C CYS A 23 5.54 -4.92 5.29
N ALA A 24 5.78 -3.64 5.01
CA ALA A 24 4.94 -2.86 4.14
C ALA A 24 4.84 -3.57 2.78
N ALA A 25 3.63 -3.72 2.28
CA ALA A 25 3.36 -4.39 1.02
C ALA A 25 3.19 -3.36 -0.10
N GLU A 26 3.37 -3.83 -1.33
CA GLU A 26 3.10 -3.04 -2.52
C GLU A 26 1.87 -3.63 -3.21
N HIS A 27 1.02 -2.75 -3.75
CA HIS A 27 -0.21 -3.13 -4.44
C HIS A 27 -0.25 -2.42 -5.77
N GLU A 28 -0.52 -3.15 -6.85
CA GLU A 28 -0.57 -2.57 -8.18
C GLU A 28 -2.01 -2.26 -8.58
N VAL A 29 -2.20 -1.07 -9.16
CA VAL A 29 -3.42 -0.68 -9.86
C VAL A 29 -3.05 -0.51 -11.32
N SER A 30 -3.69 -1.30 -12.18
CA SER A 30 -3.49 -1.21 -13.63
C SER A 30 -4.40 -0.15 -14.23
N ILE A 31 -3.89 0.59 -15.19
CA ILE A 31 -4.68 1.55 -15.97
C ILE A 31 -4.74 1.03 -17.40
N LEU A 32 -5.96 0.74 -17.85
CA LEU A 32 -6.23 0.25 -19.19
C LEU A 32 -7.66 0.58 -19.56
N ASP A 33 -7.90 0.95 -20.81
CA ASP A 33 -9.22 1.31 -21.31
C ASP A 33 -9.90 2.40 -20.48
N TYR A 34 -9.13 3.41 -20.06
CA TYR A 34 -9.62 4.53 -19.23
C TYR A 34 -10.23 4.05 -17.90
N LYS A 35 -9.69 3.00 -17.33
CA LYS A 35 -10.16 2.45 -16.06
C LYS A 35 -8.99 2.12 -15.14
N TYR A 36 -9.21 2.32 -13.85
CA TYR A 36 -8.33 1.80 -12.80
C TYR A 36 -8.81 0.41 -12.39
N SER A 37 -7.90 -0.54 -12.36
CA SER A 37 -8.24 -1.92 -12.01
C SER A 37 -7.23 -2.48 -10.98
N PRO A 38 -7.66 -2.86 -9.78
CA PRO A 38 -9.03 -2.76 -9.26
C PRO A 38 -9.45 -1.29 -9.03
N ALA A 39 -10.73 -1.02 -9.14
CA ALA A 39 -11.26 0.33 -8.90
C ALA A 39 -11.13 0.73 -7.42
N VAL A 40 -11.27 -0.23 -6.52
CA VAL A 40 -11.04 -0.05 -5.08
C VAL A 40 -9.96 -1.02 -4.64
N VAL A 41 -8.87 -0.49 -4.10
CA VAL A 41 -7.79 -1.30 -3.55
C VAL A 41 -7.76 -1.16 -2.04
N GLU A 42 -7.74 -2.29 -1.34
CA GLU A 42 -7.65 -2.33 0.12
C GLU A 42 -6.23 -2.64 0.54
N ILE A 43 -5.68 -1.77 1.37
CA ILE A 43 -4.30 -1.87 1.84
C ILE A 43 -4.22 -1.62 3.35
N ARG A 44 -3.05 -1.81 3.93
CA ARG A 44 -2.75 -1.46 5.32
C ARG A 44 -1.96 -0.17 5.39
N ALA A 45 -2.08 0.51 6.53
CA ALA A 45 -1.25 1.69 6.79
C ALA A 45 0.23 1.35 6.64
N GLY A 46 0.95 2.18 5.91
CA GLY A 46 2.35 1.98 5.57
C GLY A 46 2.59 1.31 4.23
N ASP A 47 1.55 0.75 3.61
CA ASP A 47 1.65 0.13 2.29
C ASP A 47 1.74 1.17 1.19
N THR A 48 2.25 0.73 0.04
CA THR A 48 2.41 1.57 -1.15
C THR A 48 1.52 1.05 -2.27
N VAL A 49 0.85 1.95 -2.96
CA VAL A 49 0.12 1.64 -4.19
C VAL A 49 0.93 2.13 -5.38
N ILE A 50 1.03 1.28 -6.39
CA ILE A 50 1.73 1.58 -7.64
C ILE A 50 0.71 1.56 -8.77
N TRP A 51 0.53 2.69 -9.42
CA TRP A 51 -0.32 2.78 -10.62
C TRP A 51 0.56 2.59 -11.84
N VAL A 52 0.19 1.65 -12.70
CA VAL A 52 0.94 1.34 -13.93
C VAL A 52 0.05 1.64 -15.13
N ASN A 53 0.53 2.47 -16.01
CA ASN A 53 -0.21 2.83 -17.23
C ASN A 53 0.05 1.78 -18.31
N HIS A 54 -0.95 0.97 -18.60
CA HIS A 54 -0.93 -0.05 -19.64
C HIS A 54 -1.63 0.39 -20.92
N GLU A 55 -1.99 1.66 -21.03
CA GLU A 55 -2.56 2.20 -22.26
C GLU A 55 -1.53 2.19 -23.39
N LYS A 56 -2.01 2.23 -24.61
CA LYS A 56 -1.12 2.28 -25.79
C LYS A 56 -0.68 3.71 -26.12
N ARG A 57 -1.53 4.70 -25.86
CA ARG A 57 -1.30 6.07 -26.36
C ARG A 57 -1.65 7.18 -25.37
N THR A 58 -2.36 6.87 -24.29
CA THR A 58 -2.96 7.90 -23.44
C THR A 58 -2.20 8.03 -22.13
N SER A 59 -1.90 9.26 -21.73
CA SER A 59 -1.37 9.56 -20.40
C SER A 59 -2.50 9.72 -19.41
N HIS A 60 -2.20 9.45 -18.14
CA HIS A 60 -3.12 9.56 -17.04
C HIS A 60 -2.46 10.21 -15.84
N SER A 61 -3.26 10.58 -14.87
CA SER A 61 -2.78 11.02 -13.56
C SER A 61 -3.65 10.42 -12.46
N VAL A 62 -3.24 10.63 -11.22
CA VAL A 62 -4.00 10.26 -10.03
C VAL A 62 -4.21 11.55 -9.24
N LEU A 63 -5.46 11.99 -9.17
CA LEU A 63 -5.86 13.21 -8.46
C LEU A 63 -6.71 12.83 -7.26
N PHE A 64 -6.20 13.08 -6.06
CA PHE A 64 -6.95 12.88 -4.82
C PHE A 64 -7.84 14.09 -4.58
N GLU A 65 -9.15 13.90 -4.72
CA GLU A 65 -10.10 15.01 -4.72
C GLU A 65 -10.14 15.77 -3.39
N ALA A 66 -10.03 15.07 -2.27
CA ALA A 66 -10.13 15.70 -0.95
C ALA A 66 -8.99 16.66 -0.65
N SER A 67 -7.77 16.32 -1.07
CA SER A 67 -6.57 17.12 -0.80
C SER A 67 -6.17 18.03 -1.96
N GLY A 68 -6.61 17.68 -3.17
CA GLY A 68 -6.15 18.32 -4.39
C GLY A 68 -4.77 17.86 -4.85
N GLU A 69 -4.17 16.90 -4.13
CA GLU A 69 -2.89 16.33 -4.54
C GLU A 69 -3.06 15.58 -5.86
N GLU A 70 -2.23 15.90 -6.84
CA GLU A 70 -2.26 15.23 -8.14
C GLU A 70 -0.86 14.75 -8.50
N SER A 71 -0.77 13.54 -9.05
CA SER A 71 0.48 13.05 -9.63
C SER A 71 0.83 13.84 -10.87
N GLU A 72 2.09 13.81 -11.27
CA GLU A 72 2.45 14.18 -12.62
C GLU A 72 1.76 13.25 -13.62
N ARG A 73 1.71 13.68 -14.88
CA ARG A 73 1.23 12.83 -15.97
C ARG A 73 2.22 11.71 -16.19
N PHE A 74 1.73 10.47 -16.21
CA PHE A 74 2.55 9.33 -16.59
C PHE A 74 1.99 8.67 -17.85
N PHE A 75 2.92 8.37 -18.74
CA PHE A 75 2.65 7.94 -20.11
C PHE A 75 2.62 6.41 -20.20
N PRO A 76 2.22 5.84 -21.35
CA PRO A 76 2.22 4.38 -21.53
C PRO A 76 3.54 3.73 -21.11
N GLY A 77 3.47 2.69 -20.30
CA GLY A 77 4.61 1.99 -19.73
C GLY A 77 5.21 2.62 -18.49
N GLU A 78 4.81 3.84 -18.15
CA GLU A 78 5.27 4.51 -16.95
C GLU A 78 4.37 4.19 -15.75
N LYS A 79 4.88 4.47 -14.56
CA LYS A 79 4.18 4.23 -13.30
C LYS A 79 4.36 5.38 -12.34
N TRP A 80 3.44 5.48 -11.38
CA TRP A 80 3.51 6.41 -10.27
C TRP A 80 3.12 5.67 -8.99
N SER A 81 3.75 6.00 -7.88
CA SER A 81 3.47 5.32 -6.61
C SER A 81 3.29 6.31 -5.48
N ARG A 82 2.54 5.88 -4.47
CA ARG A 82 2.34 6.63 -3.24
C ARG A 82 2.22 5.68 -2.06
N THR A 83 2.91 6.02 -0.97
CA THR A 83 2.80 5.33 0.31
C THR A 83 1.71 5.98 1.15
N PHE A 84 0.90 5.17 1.83
CA PHE A 84 -0.23 5.63 2.64
C PHE A 84 0.04 5.33 4.12
N PRO A 85 0.55 6.30 4.88
CA PRO A 85 0.91 6.05 6.28
C PRO A 85 -0.28 6.03 7.22
N GLN A 86 -1.45 6.54 6.80
CA GLN A 86 -2.60 6.70 7.67
C GLN A 86 -3.81 5.95 7.16
N ALA A 87 -4.60 5.39 8.08
CA ALA A 87 -5.87 4.76 7.77
C ALA A 87 -6.87 5.78 7.21
N GLY A 88 -7.75 5.34 6.33
CA GLY A 88 -8.79 6.17 5.75
C GLY A 88 -9.20 5.70 4.37
N ARG A 89 -10.13 6.43 3.78
CA ARG A 89 -10.56 6.20 2.41
C ARG A 89 -10.13 7.39 1.56
N PHE A 90 -9.35 7.10 0.53
CA PHE A 90 -8.78 8.10 -0.35
C PHE A 90 -9.35 7.91 -1.74
N GLU A 91 -10.35 8.71 -2.08
CA GLU A 91 -10.95 8.69 -3.40
C GLU A 91 -10.10 9.51 -4.37
N TYR A 92 -9.97 9.02 -5.58
CA TYR A 92 -9.19 9.70 -6.61
C TYR A 92 -9.87 9.56 -7.98
N ARG A 93 -9.44 10.40 -8.89
CA ARG A 93 -9.82 10.36 -10.28
C ARG A 93 -8.62 10.70 -11.16
N CYS A 94 -8.75 10.49 -12.44
CA CYS A 94 -7.77 11.00 -13.38
C CYS A 94 -8.02 12.49 -13.62
N GLY A 95 -6.96 13.30 -13.63
CA GLY A 95 -7.07 14.73 -13.86
C GLY A 95 -7.75 15.08 -15.20
N PRO A 96 -7.16 14.60 -16.32
CA PRO A 96 -7.73 14.90 -17.65
C PRO A 96 -8.98 14.10 -18.00
N HIS A 97 -9.29 13.01 -17.26
CA HIS A 97 -10.45 12.16 -17.55
C HIS A 97 -11.29 11.99 -16.28
N PRO A 98 -12.14 12.97 -15.93
CA PRO A 98 -12.82 12.99 -14.62
C PRO A 98 -13.73 11.80 -14.34
N GLU A 99 -14.16 11.08 -15.36
CA GLU A 99 -14.99 9.89 -15.22
C GLU A 99 -14.20 8.64 -14.79
N MET A 100 -12.87 8.69 -14.89
CA MET A 100 -12.00 7.62 -14.38
C MET A 100 -11.83 7.78 -12.88
N LYS A 101 -12.43 6.90 -12.11
CA LYS A 101 -12.45 7.00 -10.65
C LYS A 101 -11.96 5.73 -9.98
N GLY A 102 -11.37 5.90 -8.82
CA GLY A 102 -10.95 4.81 -7.97
C GLY A 102 -10.88 5.23 -6.52
N ALA A 103 -10.52 4.30 -5.67
CA ALA A 103 -10.32 4.58 -4.25
C ALA A 103 -9.25 3.65 -3.66
N VAL A 104 -8.51 4.19 -2.71
CA VAL A 104 -7.61 3.41 -1.85
C VAL A 104 -8.23 3.41 -0.46
N VAL A 105 -8.49 2.21 0.06
CA VAL A 105 -9.01 2.03 1.43
C VAL A 105 -7.86 1.51 2.28
N VAL A 106 -7.44 2.32 3.23
CA VAL A 106 -6.32 2.02 4.10
C VAL A 106 -6.85 1.59 5.46
N GLY A 107 -6.62 0.34 5.82
CA GLY A 107 -6.95 -0.22 7.13
C GLY A 107 -5.80 -0.02 8.13
N GLU A 108 -6.14 -0.23 9.37
CA GLU A 108 -5.18 -0.17 10.47
C GLU A 108 -4.20 -1.34 10.47
#